data_3e888e1b493ead9f182c95fe73856e78
#
_entry.id   3e888e1b493ead9f182c95fe73856e78
#
_cell.length_a   1.000
_cell.length_b   1.000
_cell.length_c   1.000
_cell.angle_alpha   90.00
_cell.angle_beta   90.00
_cell.angle_gamma   90.00
#
_symmetry.space_group_name_H-M   'P 1'
#
loop_
_entity.id
_entity.type
_entity.pdbx_description
1 polymer ?
#
loop_
_entity_poly.entity_id
_entity_poly.type
_entity_poly.pdbx_seq_one_letter_code
_entity_poly.pdbx_strand_id
1 'polypeptide(L)'
;MRRGYLYSKAKELGCNKIALGHHYDDVIETILMGMLYGAQVQTMMPKLHSTNFEGMELIRPMYLIREDSIKAWRDYNDLHFIQCACKFTDTCTTCNNEETKSKRMEIKQLIRTLKKTNPFIESNIFRSVENVNLDTVVGYKQYGERHY
;
A
#
# COMPACT_ATOMS: atom_id res chain seq x y z
N MET A 1 2.29 15.56 -6.54
CA MET A 1 3.57 16.32 -6.51
C MET A 1 4.75 15.50 -5.97
N ARG A 2 4.71 14.85 -4.80
CA ARG A 2 5.88 14.11 -4.26
C ARG A 2 6.44 13.00 -5.17
N ARG A 3 5.58 12.20 -5.81
CA ARG A 3 6.02 11.12 -6.71
C ARG A 3 6.77 11.63 -7.93
N GLY A 4 6.26 12.67 -8.61
CA GLY A 4 6.93 13.23 -9.77
C GLY A 4 8.35 13.73 -9.48
N TYR A 5 8.55 14.40 -8.34
CA TYR A 5 9.87 14.84 -7.90
C TYR A 5 10.83 13.67 -7.66
N LEU A 6 10.35 12.59 -6.99
CA LEU A 6 11.17 11.39 -6.76
C LEU A 6 11.61 10.72 -8.05
N TYR A 7 10.72 10.60 -9.03
CA TYR A 7 11.06 10.05 -10.35
C TYR A 7 12.06 10.92 -11.09
N SER A 8 11.84 12.24 -11.11
CA SER A 8 12.74 13.18 -11.74
C SER A 8 14.13 13.11 -11.12
N LYS A 9 14.22 13.10 -9.79
CA LYS A 9 15.49 13.03 -9.06
C LYS A 9 16.21 11.69 -9.24
N ALA A 10 15.46 10.59 -9.22
CA ALA A 10 16.01 9.27 -9.48
C ALA A 10 16.60 9.17 -10.88
N LYS A 11 15.92 9.72 -11.89
CA LYS A 11 16.40 9.76 -13.27
C LYS A 11 17.66 10.62 -13.41
N GLU A 12 17.69 11.77 -12.75
CA GLU A 12 18.87 12.66 -12.70
C GLU A 12 20.09 11.94 -12.10
N LEU A 13 19.88 11.09 -11.09
CA LEU A 13 20.91 10.29 -10.45
C LEU A 13 21.26 8.98 -11.23
N GLY A 14 20.72 8.78 -12.42
CA GLY A 14 20.96 7.61 -13.24
C GLY A 14 20.26 6.32 -12.74
N CYS A 15 19.30 6.44 -11.80
CA CYS A 15 18.53 5.32 -11.33
C CYS A 15 17.40 4.97 -12.31
N ASN A 16 17.09 3.69 -12.45
CA ASN A 16 15.97 3.19 -13.26
C ASN A 16 14.83 2.61 -12.41
N LYS A 17 14.98 2.58 -11.09
CA LYS A 17 13.97 2.04 -10.16
C LYS A 17 13.83 2.94 -8.93
N ILE A 18 12.59 2.98 -8.42
CA ILE A 18 12.28 3.53 -7.10
C ILE A 18 11.75 2.40 -6.24
N ALA A 19 12.42 2.10 -5.13
CA ALA A 19 11.98 1.13 -4.15
C ALA A 19 11.18 1.82 -3.04
N LEU A 20 9.95 1.35 -2.80
CA LEU A 20 9.09 1.83 -1.71
C LEU A 20 8.99 0.78 -0.60
N GLY A 21 8.94 1.24 0.63
CA GLY A 21 8.89 0.43 1.84
C GLY A 21 7.51 -0.14 2.20
N HIS A 22 6.58 -0.24 1.24
CA HIS A 22 5.29 -0.87 1.50
C HIS A 22 5.45 -2.37 1.75
N HIS A 23 4.71 -2.88 2.71
CA HIS A 23 4.77 -4.26 3.17
C HIS A 23 3.39 -4.95 3.08
N TYR A 24 3.33 -6.23 3.44
CA TYR A 24 2.13 -7.07 3.34
C TYR A 24 0.90 -6.46 4.03
N ASP A 25 1.08 -5.91 5.23
CA ASP A 25 -0.03 -5.31 5.98
C ASP A 25 -0.59 -4.05 5.28
N ASP A 26 0.26 -3.24 4.63
CA ASP A 26 -0.20 -2.13 3.79
C ASP A 26 -1.05 -2.59 2.61
N VAL A 27 -0.72 -3.74 2.02
CA VAL A 27 -1.47 -4.32 0.89
C VAL A 27 -2.87 -4.70 1.32
N ILE A 28 -3.01 -5.48 2.40
CA ILE A 28 -4.33 -5.92 2.89
C ILE A 28 -5.18 -4.75 3.39
N GLU A 29 -4.59 -3.76 4.04
CA GLU A 29 -5.28 -2.53 4.43
C GLU A 29 -5.79 -1.77 3.20
N THR A 30 -4.97 -1.67 2.15
CA THR A 30 -5.35 -0.98 0.89
C THR A 30 -6.51 -1.68 0.18
N ILE A 31 -6.54 -3.01 0.18
CA ILE A 31 -7.66 -3.78 -0.38
C ILE A 31 -8.96 -3.42 0.33
N LEU A 32 -8.99 -3.52 1.66
CA LEU A 32 -10.19 -3.21 2.44
C LEU A 32 -10.58 -1.74 2.36
N MET A 33 -9.63 -0.82 2.36
CA MET A 33 -9.91 0.61 2.16
C MET A 33 -10.55 0.86 0.78
N GLY A 34 -10.04 0.21 -0.26
CA GLY A 34 -10.63 0.27 -1.59
C GLY A 34 -12.07 -0.21 -1.64
N MET A 35 -12.35 -1.34 -1.01
CA MET A 35 -13.69 -1.94 -0.94
C MET A 35 -14.67 -1.09 -0.12
N LEU A 36 -14.29 -0.73 1.11
CA LEU A 36 -15.20 -0.13 2.10
C LEU A 36 -15.41 1.37 1.91
N TYR A 37 -14.40 2.09 1.42
CA TYR A 37 -14.46 3.54 1.26
C TYR A 37 -14.35 4.01 -0.19
N GLY A 38 -13.87 3.16 -1.10
CA GLY A 38 -13.66 3.50 -2.50
C GLY A 38 -14.59 2.80 -3.48
N ALA A 39 -15.46 1.88 -3.01
CA ALA A 39 -16.31 1.05 -3.85
C ALA A 39 -15.54 0.35 -4.99
N GLN A 40 -14.32 -0.09 -4.71
CA GLN A 40 -13.43 -0.65 -5.71
C GLN A 40 -12.56 -1.76 -5.13
N VAL A 41 -12.52 -2.91 -5.80
CA VAL A 41 -11.60 -4.00 -5.47
C VAL A 41 -10.30 -3.75 -6.21
N GLN A 42 -9.30 -3.27 -5.49
CA GLN A 42 -7.97 -2.98 -6.03
C GLN A 42 -6.91 -3.03 -4.93
N THR A 43 -5.66 -3.21 -5.33
CA THR A 43 -4.52 -3.14 -4.43
C THR A 43 -3.34 -2.42 -5.09
N MET A 44 -2.26 -2.24 -4.33
CA MET A 44 -1.00 -1.77 -4.89
C MET A 44 -0.25 -2.94 -5.54
N MET A 45 0.31 -2.73 -6.71
CA MET A 45 1.10 -3.75 -7.41
C MET A 45 2.52 -3.82 -6.83
N PRO A 46 3.14 -5.01 -6.76
CA PRO A 46 4.53 -5.16 -6.31
C PRO A 46 5.53 -4.46 -7.22
N LYS A 47 5.19 -4.34 -8.50
CA LYS A 47 5.98 -3.68 -9.53
C LYS A 47 5.07 -2.91 -10.48
N LEU A 48 5.48 -1.69 -10.83
CA LEU A 48 4.78 -0.82 -11.79
C LEU A 48 5.79 -0.14 -12.70
N HIS A 49 5.52 -0.14 -14.01
CA HIS A 49 6.20 0.73 -14.95
C HIS A 49 5.61 2.13 -14.88
N SER A 50 6.47 3.14 -14.91
CA SER A 50 6.00 4.53 -14.94
C SER A 50 5.49 4.88 -16.33
N THR A 51 4.28 5.44 -16.41
CA THR A 51 3.72 5.95 -17.66
C THR A 51 4.27 7.32 -18.04
N ASN A 52 4.70 8.11 -17.06
CA ASN A 52 5.16 9.48 -17.25
C ASN A 52 6.69 9.61 -17.33
N PHE A 53 7.43 8.59 -16.90
CA PHE A 53 8.89 8.55 -16.88
C PHE A 53 9.35 7.26 -17.55
N GLU A 54 9.63 7.35 -18.84
CA GLU A 54 10.07 6.20 -19.64
C GLU A 54 11.32 5.55 -19.04
N GLY A 55 11.34 4.21 -19.00
CA GLY A 55 12.42 3.43 -18.45
C GLY A 55 12.49 3.37 -16.91
N MET A 56 11.55 4.05 -16.21
CA MET A 56 11.49 4.02 -14.75
C MET A 56 10.48 3.02 -14.24
N GLU A 57 10.86 2.28 -13.20
CA GLU A 57 10.00 1.32 -12.50
C GLU A 57 9.85 1.70 -11.02
N LEU A 58 8.69 1.42 -10.47
CA LEU A 58 8.43 1.43 -9.04
C LEU A 58 8.36 0.00 -8.56
N ILE A 59 9.11 -0.35 -7.53
CA ILE A 59 9.12 -1.68 -6.93
C ILE A 59 8.82 -1.60 -5.43
N ARG A 60 8.28 -2.70 -4.87
CA ARG A 60 8.01 -2.85 -3.44
C ARG A 60 8.67 -4.15 -2.93
N PRO A 61 9.96 -4.10 -2.58
CA PRO A 61 10.71 -5.30 -2.21
C PRO A 61 10.16 -6.03 -0.99
N MET A 62 9.51 -5.30 -0.07
CA MET A 62 8.94 -5.85 1.17
C MET A 62 7.45 -6.27 1.04
N TYR A 63 6.94 -6.38 -0.19
CA TYR A 63 5.52 -6.64 -0.48
C TYR A 63 4.92 -7.85 0.26
N LEU A 64 5.71 -8.91 0.46
CA LEU A 64 5.30 -10.14 1.13
C LEU A 64 5.79 -10.24 2.59
N ILE A 65 6.44 -9.19 3.11
CA ILE A 65 6.99 -9.18 4.47
C ILE A 65 5.98 -8.56 5.42
N ARG A 66 5.78 -9.19 6.58
CA ARG A 66 4.86 -8.71 7.62
C ARG A 66 5.46 -7.51 8.38
N GLU A 67 4.61 -6.56 8.77
CA GLU A 67 5.00 -5.40 9.60
C GLU A 67 5.70 -5.82 10.88
N ASP A 68 5.20 -6.86 11.55
CA ASP A 68 5.78 -7.37 12.80
C ASP A 68 7.19 -7.94 12.59
N SER A 69 7.46 -8.58 11.46
CA SER A 69 8.79 -9.07 11.11
C SER A 69 9.78 -7.92 10.88
N ILE A 70 9.32 -6.83 10.26
CA ILE A 70 10.12 -5.61 10.05
C ILE A 70 10.44 -4.96 11.40
N LYS A 71 9.46 -4.88 12.31
CA LYS A 71 9.66 -4.34 13.65
C LYS A 71 10.65 -5.18 14.47
N ALA A 72 10.50 -6.50 14.43
CA ALA A 72 11.41 -7.42 15.11
C ALA A 72 12.85 -7.28 14.57
N TRP A 73 13.01 -7.17 13.26
CA TRP A 73 14.32 -6.94 12.64
C TRP A 73 14.93 -5.59 13.03
N ARG A 74 14.12 -4.53 13.08
CA ARG A 74 14.53 -3.22 13.57
C ARG A 74 15.05 -3.30 15.01
N ASP A 75 14.29 -3.94 15.90
CA ASP A 75 14.60 -4.03 17.32
C ASP A 75 15.87 -4.89 17.56
N TYR A 76 16.00 -6.00 16.81
CA TYR A 76 17.20 -6.85 16.86
C TYR A 76 18.47 -6.09 16.44
N ASN A 77 18.38 -5.19 15.47
CA ASN A 77 19.53 -4.42 14.98
C ASN A 77 19.67 -3.04 15.66
N ASP A 78 18.89 -2.74 16.69
CA ASP A 78 18.86 -1.45 17.40
C ASP A 78 18.76 -0.24 16.46
N LEU A 79 17.90 -0.36 15.44
CA LEU A 79 17.71 0.69 14.44
C LEU A 79 16.65 1.69 14.89
N HIS A 80 16.97 2.97 14.76
CA HIS A 80 16.08 4.08 15.10
C HIS A 80 15.64 4.78 13.82
N PHE A 81 14.34 4.74 13.52
CA PHE A 81 13.77 5.42 12.37
C PHE A 81 13.03 6.68 12.79
N ILE A 82 13.09 7.69 11.95
CA ILE A 82 12.30 8.91 12.10
C ILE A 82 10.82 8.53 11.99
N GLN A 83 10.06 8.69 13.07
CA GLN A 83 8.66 8.29 13.13
C GLN A 83 7.76 9.11 12.20
N CYS A 84 8.00 10.39 12.07
CA CYS A 84 7.32 11.27 11.12
C CYS A 84 8.12 12.56 10.96
N ALA A 85 8.59 12.85 9.73
CA ALA A 85 9.20 14.13 9.41
C ALA A 85 8.24 15.33 9.60
N CYS A 86 6.93 15.04 9.66
CA CYS A 86 5.88 16.04 9.83
C CYS A 86 5.74 16.57 11.27
N LYS A 87 6.35 15.94 12.27
CA LYS A 87 6.38 16.48 13.63
C LYS A 87 7.24 17.75 13.77
N PHE A 88 8.02 18.07 12.75
CA PHE A 88 8.85 19.26 12.72
C PHE A 88 8.19 20.50 12.09
N THR A 89 7.00 20.34 11.51
CA THR A 89 6.24 21.46 10.93
C THR A 89 4.82 21.41 11.41
N ASP A 90 4.40 22.39 12.22
CA ASP A 90 3.02 22.59 12.68
C ASP A 90 2.02 22.77 11.51
N THR A 91 2.53 22.79 10.27
CA THR A 91 1.78 23.02 9.04
C THR A 91 1.74 21.81 8.10
N CYS A 92 1.96 20.58 8.57
CA CYS A 92 1.86 19.41 7.71
C CYS A 92 0.40 19.06 7.37
N THR A 93 -0.09 19.62 6.27
CA THR A 93 -1.41 19.31 5.71
C THR A 93 -1.59 17.83 5.32
N THR A 94 -0.50 17.09 5.11
CA THR A 94 -0.53 15.67 4.77
C THR A 94 -0.71 14.76 6.00
N CYS A 95 -0.24 15.22 7.16
CA CYS A 95 -0.43 14.51 8.44
C CYS A 95 -1.72 14.93 9.14
N ASN A 96 -2.27 16.09 8.80
CA ASN A 96 -3.51 16.61 9.36
C ASN A 96 -4.77 16.10 8.65
N ASN A 97 -4.65 15.17 7.69
CA ASN A 97 -5.80 14.45 7.19
C ASN A 97 -6.22 13.40 8.23
N GLU A 98 -6.81 13.88 9.33
CA GLU A 98 -7.32 13.06 10.43
C GLU A 98 -8.26 11.97 9.93
N GLU A 99 -9.06 12.27 8.89
CA GLU A 99 -9.94 11.29 8.25
C GLU A 99 -9.20 10.09 7.65
N THR A 100 -8.08 10.30 6.96
CA THR A 100 -7.33 9.19 6.33
C THR A 100 -6.59 8.36 7.37
N LYS A 101 -6.08 9.01 8.44
CA LYS A 101 -5.51 8.32 9.60
C LYS A 101 -6.58 7.53 10.34
N SER A 102 -7.75 8.12 10.55
CA SER A 102 -8.90 7.48 11.19
C SER A 102 -9.33 6.23 10.42
N LYS A 103 -9.56 6.33 9.11
CA LYS A 103 -9.98 5.21 8.25
C LYS A 103 -8.97 4.06 8.23
N ARG A 104 -7.68 4.35 8.14
CA ARG A 104 -6.64 3.32 8.22
C ARG A 104 -6.59 2.64 9.58
N MET A 105 -6.78 3.40 10.66
CA MET A 105 -6.86 2.84 12.01
C MET A 105 -8.10 1.96 12.20
N GLU A 106 -9.24 2.36 11.66
CA GLU A 106 -10.47 1.55 11.63
C GLU A 106 -10.26 0.22 10.91
N ILE A 107 -9.63 0.24 9.74
CA ILE A 107 -9.29 -0.97 8.98
C ILE A 107 -8.35 -1.89 9.78
N LYS A 108 -7.30 -1.34 10.40
CA LYS A 108 -6.41 -2.13 11.26
C LYS A 108 -7.17 -2.78 12.42
N GLN A 109 -8.07 -2.06 13.04
CA GLN A 109 -8.90 -2.59 14.13
C GLN A 109 -9.88 -3.65 13.63
N LEU A 110 -10.49 -3.45 12.48
CA LEU A 110 -11.38 -4.43 11.84
C LEU A 110 -10.65 -5.75 11.56
N ILE A 111 -9.47 -5.68 10.93
CA ILE A 111 -8.64 -6.86 10.65
C ILE A 111 -8.29 -7.60 11.95
N ARG A 112 -7.88 -6.87 12.99
CA ARG A 112 -7.56 -7.46 14.30
C ARG A 112 -8.78 -8.17 14.92
N THR A 113 -9.96 -7.57 14.81
CA THR A 113 -11.20 -8.16 15.33
C THR A 113 -11.56 -9.44 14.57
N LEU A 114 -11.53 -9.41 13.23
CA LEU A 114 -11.81 -10.57 12.40
C LEU A 114 -10.79 -11.70 12.59
N LYS A 115 -9.53 -11.37 12.85
CA LYS A 115 -8.46 -12.34 13.10
C LYS A 115 -8.69 -13.15 14.36
N LYS A 116 -9.42 -12.63 15.35
CA LYS A 116 -9.77 -13.39 16.58
C LYS A 116 -10.66 -14.59 16.28
N THR A 117 -11.53 -14.50 15.28
CA THR A 117 -12.45 -15.56 14.87
C THR A 117 -11.89 -16.42 13.74
N ASN A 118 -11.08 -15.84 12.87
CA ASN A 118 -10.48 -16.54 11.74
C ASN A 118 -9.00 -16.18 11.58
N PRO A 119 -8.06 -17.07 11.95
CA PRO A 119 -6.62 -16.79 11.85
C PRO A 119 -6.12 -16.59 10.42
N PHE A 120 -6.89 -17.05 9.42
CA PHE A 120 -6.55 -16.93 7.99
C PHE A 120 -7.08 -15.65 7.33
N ILE A 121 -7.73 -14.76 8.07
CA ILE A 121 -8.41 -13.61 7.51
C ILE A 121 -7.48 -12.71 6.67
N GLU A 122 -6.26 -12.47 7.14
CA GLU A 122 -5.29 -11.64 6.46
C GLU A 122 -4.86 -12.25 5.12
N SER A 123 -4.58 -13.55 5.10
CA SER A 123 -4.23 -14.26 3.86
C SER A 123 -5.41 -14.38 2.91
N ASN A 124 -6.64 -14.50 3.43
CA ASN A 124 -7.83 -14.52 2.59
C ASN A 124 -8.08 -13.17 1.92
N ILE A 125 -7.91 -12.07 2.65
CA ILE A 125 -7.99 -10.72 2.07
C ILE A 125 -6.94 -10.54 0.97
N PHE A 126 -5.69 -10.94 1.23
CA PHE A 126 -4.62 -10.82 0.25
C PHE A 126 -4.91 -11.62 -1.02
N ARG A 127 -5.29 -12.90 -0.87
CA ARG A 127 -5.57 -13.79 -1.98
C ARG A 127 -6.84 -13.42 -2.76
N SER A 128 -7.78 -12.70 -2.17
CA SER A 128 -9.01 -12.31 -2.84
C SER A 128 -8.79 -11.50 -4.11
N VAL A 129 -7.73 -10.70 -4.16
CA VAL A 129 -7.36 -9.90 -5.35
C VAL A 129 -6.47 -10.65 -6.35
N GLU A 130 -5.93 -11.81 -5.95
CA GLU A 130 -5.18 -12.71 -6.83
C GLU A 130 -6.09 -13.76 -7.50
N ASN A 131 -7.26 -14.00 -6.91
CA ASN A 131 -8.20 -15.04 -7.31
C ASN A 131 -9.59 -14.47 -7.59
N VAL A 132 -9.65 -13.51 -8.53
CA VAL A 132 -10.90 -12.90 -8.97
C VAL A 132 -11.58 -13.81 -10.01
N ASN A 133 -12.79 -14.29 -9.71
CA ASN A 133 -13.58 -15.05 -10.66
C ASN A 133 -14.43 -14.11 -11.52
N LEU A 134 -14.01 -13.90 -12.75
CA LEU A 134 -14.68 -12.98 -13.68
C LEU A 134 -16.06 -13.45 -14.12
N ASP A 135 -16.34 -14.76 -14.07
CA ASP A 135 -17.66 -15.31 -14.44
C ASP A 135 -18.77 -14.93 -13.43
N THR A 136 -18.36 -14.57 -12.21
CA THR A 136 -19.27 -14.22 -11.12
C THR A 136 -19.15 -12.77 -10.65
N VAL A 137 -18.39 -11.95 -11.38
CA VAL A 137 -18.24 -10.50 -11.16
C VAL A 137 -19.17 -9.76 -12.11
N VAL A 138 -20.02 -8.88 -11.57
CA VAL A 138 -20.99 -8.10 -12.38
C VAL A 138 -20.30 -7.16 -13.40
N GLY A 139 -19.08 -6.72 -13.10
CA GLY A 139 -18.29 -5.90 -14.00
C GLY A 139 -16.89 -5.61 -13.47
N TYR A 140 -15.97 -5.32 -14.36
CA TYR A 140 -14.60 -4.99 -14.01
C TYR A 140 -14.04 -3.86 -14.89
N LYS A 141 -12.94 -3.26 -14.47
CA LYS A 141 -12.20 -2.26 -15.25
C LYS A 141 -10.88 -2.82 -15.71
N GLN A 142 -10.58 -2.66 -17.00
CA GLN A 142 -9.29 -3.01 -17.57
C GLN A 142 -8.87 -1.91 -18.55
N TYR A 143 -7.62 -1.44 -18.43
CA TYR A 143 -7.06 -0.35 -19.26
C TYR A 143 -7.91 0.94 -19.30
N GLY A 144 -8.67 1.21 -18.23
CA GLY A 144 -9.55 2.37 -18.13
C GLY A 144 -10.97 2.14 -18.66
N GLU A 145 -11.23 1.04 -19.34
CA GLU A 145 -12.53 0.64 -19.87
C GLU A 145 -13.32 -0.22 -18.88
N ARG A 146 -14.64 -0.10 -18.92
CA ARG A 146 -15.57 -0.92 -18.13
C ARG A 146 -16.09 -2.08 -18.96
N HIS A 147 -16.07 -3.27 -18.37
CA HIS A 147 -16.64 -4.50 -18.90
C HIS A 147 -17.75 -4.98 -17.96
N TYR A 148 -18.87 -5.41 -18.55
CA TYR A 148 -20.03 -5.91 -17.82
C TYR A 148 -20.32 -7.35 -18.26
#